data_f8e34efbcf039847e7ec68409afc49b8
#
_entry.id   f8e34efbcf039847e7ec68409afc49b8
#
_cell.length_a   1.000
_cell.length_b   1.000
_cell.length_c   1.000
_cell.angle_alpha   90.00
_cell.angle_beta   90.00
_cell.angle_gamma   90.00
#
_symmetry.space_group_name_H-M   'P 1'
#
loop_
_entity.id
_entity.type
_entity.pdbx_description
1 polymer ?
#
loop_
_entity_poly.entity_id
_entity_poly.type
_entity_poly.pdbx_seq_one_letter_code
_entity_poly.pdbx_strand_id
1 'polypeptide(L)'
;RRNNEGVADIAGALERASLAAGAAVQAVSSGRVTSGYDFGSSHYDAIQAPRVATIVGPGVSSLSAGEIWHHFETKLGYPLNRVGALEDLDLDNLDVVVLPSGWYRMDEDERSDLAAWVRGGGQLVAVGGACSAFVGQDGWGLQRYAEGERAAIEAAEEAVQEAADERNAHDRAAQGLDPLPFTDQDRDGLRYDLPGAIFRAAV
;
A
#
# COMPACT_ATOMS: atom_id res chain seq x y z
N ARG A 1 11.97 29.38 -2.05
CA ARG A 1 11.84 30.37 -3.16
C ARG A 1 12.47 29.90 -4.46
N ARG A 2 13.70 29.34 -4.44
CA ARG A 2 14.40 28.92 -5.68
C ARG A 2 13.61 27.92 -6.53
N ASN A 3 12.91 26.97 -5.92
CA ASN A 3 12.18 25.91 -6.65
C ASN A 3 10.87 26.41 -7.28
N ASN A 4 10.43 27.64 -6.99
CA ASN A 4 9.14 28.17 -7.42
C ASN A 4 9.27 29.42 -8.28
N GLU A 5 10.49 29.75 -8.77
CA GLU A 5 10.75 30.95 -9.56
C GLU A 5 9.99 31.00 -10.90
N GLY A 6 9.52 29.85 -11.40
CA GLY A 6 8.74 29.75 -12.63
C GLY A 6 7.21 29.75 -12.45
N VAL A 7 6.72 29.81 -11.22
CA VAL A 7 5.27 29.75 -10.93
C VAL A 7 4.70 31.16 -10.84
N ALA A 8 3.98 31.60 -11.85
CA ALA A 8 3.43 32.96 -11.95
C ALA A 8 2.37 33.27 -10.87
N ASP A 9 1.59 32.27 -10.43
CA ASP A 9 0.54 32.41 -9.39
C ASP A 9 0.70 31.31 -8.33
N ILE A 10 1.69 31.49 -7.48
CA ILE A 10 1.97 30.55 -6.36
C ILE A 10 0.83 30.54 -5.33
N ALA A 11 0.23 31.69 -5.06
CA ALA A 11 -0.85 31.81 -4.06
C ALA A 11 -2.09 31.02 -4.52
N GLY A 12 -2.54 31.24 -5.73
CA GLY A 12 -3.67 30.51 -6.28
C GLY A 12 -3.39 29.01 -6.49
N ALA A 13 -2.15 28.63 -6.82
CA ALA A 13 -1.78 27.23 -6.90
C ALA A 13 -1.84 26.53 -5.53
N LEU A 14 -1.36 27.19 -4.47
CA LEU A 14 -1.43 26.69 -3.10
C LEU A 14 -2.87 26.62 -2.57
N GLU A 15 -3.70 27.61 -2.91
CA GLU A 15 -5.13 27.61 -2.53
C GLU A 15 -5.87 26.44 -3.17
N ARG A 16 -5.67 26.19 -4.47
CA ARG A 16 -6.25 25.03 -5.17
C ARG A 16 -5.76 23.71 -4.58
N ALA A 17 -4.47 23.60 -4.30
CA ALA A 17 -3.89 22.40 -3.69
C ALA A 17 -4.42 22.16 -2.28
N SER A 18 -4.56 23.23 -1.48
CA SER A 18 -5.15 23.21 -0.14
C SER A 18 -6.59 22.67 -0.16
N LEU A 19 -7.41 23.19 -1.06
CA LEU A 19 -8.80 22.76 -1.24
C LEU A 19 -8.88 21.29 -1.68
N ALA A 20 -8.04 20.89 -2.63
CA ALA A 20 -8.01 19.52 -3.13
C ALA A 20 -7.55 18.49 -2.08
N ALA A 21 -6.60 18.88 -1.24
CA ALA A 21 -6.02 18.02 -0.19
C ALA A 21 -6.78 18.09 1.14
N GLY A 22 -7.76 19.00 1.30
CA GLY A 22 -8.40 19.27 2.58
C GLY A 22 -7.42 19.77 3.65
N ALA A 23 -6.29 20.38 3.25
CA ALA A 23 -5.23 20.83 4.13
C ALA A 23 -5.28 22.34 4.30
N ALA A 24 -5.09 22.85 5.54
CA ALA A 24 -5.01 24.28 5.78
C ALA A 24 -3.64 24.83 5.37
N VAL A 25 -3.64 25.95 4.62
CA VAL A 25 -2.43 26.69 4.26
C VAL A 25 -2.43 28.03 4.98
N GLN A 26 -1.35 28.33 5.69
CA GLN A 26 -1.16 29.59 6.39
C GLN A 26 0.04 30.34 5.82
N ALA A 27 -0.18 31.58 5.41
CA ALA A 27 0.90 32.45 4.97
C ALA A 27 1.65 33.03 6.17
N VAL A 28 2.98 33.01 6.11
CA VAL A 28 3.85 33.63 7.10
C VAL A 28 4.79 34.64 6.43
N SER A 29 5.06 35.74 7.11
CA SER A 29 5.92 36.82 6.59
C SER A 29 7.41 36.54 6.74
N SER A 30 7.78 35.62 7.61
CA SER A 30 9.16 35.25 7.93
C SER A 30 9.30 33.76 8.17
N GLY A 31 10.44 33.18 7.78
CA GLY A 31 10.81 31.81 8.14
C GLY A 31 11.37 31.67 9.56
N ARG A 32 11.58 32.79 10.27
CA ARG A 32 12.05 32.76 11.65
C ARG A 32 10.91 32.44 12.61
N VAL A 33 11.19 31.57 13.57
CA VAL A 33 10.26 31.18 14.63
C VAL A 33 10.82 31.64 16.00
N THR A 34 9.95 31.88 16.94
CA THR A 34 10.33 32.29 18.31
C THR A 34 10.70 31.08 19.18
N SER A 35 10.32 29.89 18.78
CA SER A 35 10.64 28.63 19.45
C SER A 35 10.70 27.50 18.44
N GLY A 36 11.65 26.59 18.56
CA GLY A 36 11.89 25.51 17.60
C GLY A 36 12.87 25.89 16.51
N TYR A 37 12.81 25.19 15.38
CA TYR A 37 13.70 25.40 14.23
C TYR A 37 13.07 26.36 13.23
N ASP A 38 13.89 27.28 12.68
CA ASP A 38 13.45 28.18 11.62
C ASP A 38 13.02 27.42 10.37
N PHE A 39 11.95 27.87 9.71
CA PHE A 39 11.48 27.26 8.45
C PHE A 39 12.58 27.38 7.36
N GLY A 40 12.91 26.23 6.75
CA GLY A 40 13.97 26.14 5.76
C GLY A 40 15.37 25.91 6.34
N SER A 41 15.46 25.61 7.65
CA SER A 41 16.69 25.06 8.24
C SER A 41 16.90 23.61 7.78
N SER A 42 18.10 23.04 8.04
CA SER A 42 18.42 21.64 7.73
C SER A 42 17.61 20.61 8.52
N HIS A 43 16.73 21.05 9.42
CA HIS A 43 15.81 20.19 10.16
C HIS A 43 14.47 19.98 9.43
N TYR A 44 14.28 20.63 8.28
CA TYR A 44 13.10 20.48 7.44
C TYR A 44 13.50 19.99 6.07
N ASP A 45 13.15 18.76 5.76
CA ASP A 45 13.34 18.18 4.44
C ASP A 45 12.07 18.32 3.59
N ALA A 46 12.27 18.55 2.30
CA ALA A 46 11.16 18.55 1.35
C ALA A 46 10.69 17.11 1.12
N ILE A 47 9.40 16.86 1.35
CA ILE A 47 8.80 15.58 1.01
C ILE A 47 8.84 15.43 -0.50
N GLN A 48 9.49 14.36 -0.97
CA GLN A 48 9.53 13.97 -2.38
C GLN A 48 8.42 12.97 -2.65
N ALA A 49 7.88 13.03 -3.87
CA ALA A 49 6.94 12.02 -4.32
C ALA A 49 7.68 10.67 -4.47
N PRO A 50 7.21 9.56 -3.87
CA PRO A 50 7.90 8.28 -3.91
C PRO A 50 7.92 7.71 -5.33
N ARG A 51 9.02 7.12 -5.74
CA ARG A 51 9.17 6.40 -7.02
C ARG A 51 8.68 4.98 -6.82
N VAL A 52 7.58 4.64 -7.47
CA VAL A 52 6.88 3.36 -7.28
C VAL A 52 7.06 2.47 -8.50
N ALA A 53 7.36 1.20 -8.28
CA ALA A 53 7.38 0.20 -9.34
C ALA A 53 6.54 -1.04 -9.00
N THR A 54 6.07 -1.73 -10.04
CA THR A 54 5.39 -3.02 -9.95
C THR A 54 5.86 -3.96 -11.07
N ILE A 55 5.72 -5.25 -10.87
CA ILE A 55 6.09 -6.27 -11.85
C ILE A 55 4.85 -6.73 -12.61
N VAL A 56 5.00 -6.87 -13.93
CA VAL A 56 3.90 -7.29 -14.84
C VAL A 56 4.30 -8.45 -15.76
N GLY A 57 5.35 -9.16 -15.40
CA GLY A 57 5.96 -10.21 -16.22
C GLY A 57 5.39 -11.61 -16.02
N PRO A 58 6.07 -12.63 -16.58
CA PRO A 58 5.70 -14.03 -16.43
C PRO A 58 5.62 -14.44 -14.95
N GLY A 59 4.64 -15.28 -14.61
CA GLY A 59 4.42 -15.73 -13.24
C GLY A 59 3.56 -14.80 -12.37
N VAL A 60 3.33 -13.56 -12.81
CA VAL A 60 2.49 -12.58 -12.12
C VAL A 60 1.04 -12.72 -12.59
N SER A 61 0.10 -12.68 -11.67
CA SER A 61 -1.33 -12.62 -11.98
C SER A 61 -1.66 -11.33 -12.71
N SER A 62 -2.13 -11.42 -13.94
CA SER A 62 -2.53 -10.27 -14.74
C SER A 62 -3.71 -9.51 -14.15
N LEU A 63 -4.60 -10.20 -13.42
CA LEU A 63 -5.71 -9.57 -12.70
C LEU A 63 -5.17 -8.72 -11.55
N SER A 64 -4.33 -9.29 -10.69
CA SER A 64 -3.76 -8.57 -9.56
C SER A 64 -2.90 -7.38 -10.02
N ALA A 65 -2.07 -7.56 -11.05
CA ALA A 65 -1.29 -6.48 -11.64
C ALA A 65 -2.19 -5.39 -12.25
N GLY A 66 -3.27 -5.79 -12.90
CA GLY A 66 -4.27 -4.88 -13.48
C GLY A 66 -5.01 -4.07 -12.42
N GLU A 67 -5.39 -4.68 -11.31
CA GLU A 67 -6.04 -4.02 -10.17
C GLU A 67 -5.13 -2.96 -9.54
N ILE A 68 -3.85 -3.32 -9.29
CA ILE A 68 -2.87 -2.39 -8.75
C ILE A 68 -2.66 -1.22 -9.71
N TRP A 69 -2.43 -1.51 -10.99
CA TRP A 69 -2.26 -0.46 -12.00
C TRP A 69 -3.50 0.44 -12.09
N HIS A 70 -4.70 -0.14 -12.17
CA HIS A 70 -5.96 0.60 -12.20
C HIS A 70 -6.11 1.50 -10.97
N HIS A 71 -5.77 1.01 -9.78
CA HIS A 71 -5.82 1.79 -8.55
C HIS A 71 -4.88 3.00 -8.61
N PHE A 72 -3.62 2.81 -9.01
CA PHE A 72 -2.66 3.89 -9.13
C PHE A 72 -3.08 4.92 -10.17
N GLU A 73 -3.50 4.47 -11.37
CA GLU A 73 -3.85 5.37 -12.47
C GLU A 73 -5.17 6.10 -12.23
N THR A 74 -6.22 5.40 -11.78
CA THR A 74 -7.58 5.97 -11.73
C THR A 74 -7.96 6.52 -10.37
N LYS A 75 -7.46 5.96 -9.27
CA LYS A 75 -7.81 6.41 -7.91
C LYS A 75 -6.79 7.39 -7.35
N LEU A 76 -5.51 7.12 -7.55
CA LEU A 76 -4.46 7.97 -7.03
C LEU A 76 -3.98 9.01 -8.04
N GLY A 77 -4.18 8.81 -9.35
CA GLY A 77 -3.59 9.63 -10.40
C GLY A 77 -2.06 9.66 -10.32
N TYR A 78 -1.45 8.55 -9.88
CA TYR A 78 -0.04 8.47 -9.53
C TYR A 78 0.73 7.59 -10.52
N PRO A 79 1.88 8.05 -11.04
CA PRO A 79 2.66 7.27 -12.00
C PRO A 79 3.21 6.00 -11.34
N LEU A 80 3.00 4.85 -12.01
CA LEU A 80 3.48 3.55 -11.60
C LEU A 80 4.41 2.99 -12.68
N ASN A 81 5.69 2.78 -12.34
CA ASN A 81 6.62 2.10 -13.21
C ASN A 81 6.29 0.62 -13.28
N ARG A 82 6.22 0.07 -14.50
CA ARG A 82 5.94 -1.36 -14.72
C ARG A 82 7.15 -2.01 -15.36
N VAL A 83 7.70 -3.01 -14.70
CA VAL A 83 8.86 -3.77 -15.17
C VAL A 83 8.48 -5.23 -15.45
N GLY A 84 9.26 -5.89 -16.30
CA GLY A 84 8.98 -7.26 -16.73
C GLY A 84 9.38 -8.33 -15.72
N ALA A 85 10.42 -8.08 -14.95
CA ALA A 85 11.00 -9.05 -14.01
C ALA A 85 11.61 -8.33 -12.79
N LEU A 86 11.97 -9.09 -11.76
CA LEU A 86 12.64 -8.58 -10.55
C LEU A 86 14.01 -7.97 -10.88
N GLU A 87 14.76 -8.63 -11.75
CA GLU A 87 16.07 -8.21 -12.23
C GLU A 87 16.06 -6.85 -12.97
N ASP A 88 14.89 -6.43 -13.46
CA ASP A 88 14.71 -5.13 -14.13
C ASP A 88 14.47 -3.97 -13.13
N LEU A 89 14.37 -4.25 -11.83
CA LEU A 89 14.16 -3.24 -10.80
C LEU A 89 15.44 -2.46 -10.52
N ASP A 90 15.41 -1.18 -10.79
CA ASP A 90 16.47 -0.24 -10.36
C ASP A 90 16.21 0.22 -8.92
N LEU A 91 16.55 -0.64 -7.95
CA LEU A 91 16.26 -0.42 -6.53
C LEU A 91 16.87 0.87 -5.98
N ASP A 92 18.02 1.32 -6.50
CA ASP A 92 18.65 2.58 -6.09
C ASP A 92 17.80 3.81 -6.43
N ASN A 93 16.96 3.68 -7.46
CA ASN A 93 16.08 4.72 -7.93
C ASN A 93 14.60 4.48 -7.58
N LEU A 94 14.31 3.55 -6.66
CA LEU A 94 12.95 3.24 -6.21
C LEU A 94 12.80 3.46 -4.71
N ASP A 95 11.64 3.90 -4.32
CA ASP A 95 11.25 4.10 -2.92
C ASP A 95 10.22 3.05 -2.48
N VAL A 96 9.38 2.56 -3.43
CA VAL A 96 8.35 1.56 -3.18
C VAL A 96 8.31 0.54 -4.31
N VAL A 97 8.28 -0.73 -3.96
CA VAL A 97 8.03 -1.85 -4.88
C VAL A 97 6.76 -2.57 -4.47
N VAL A 98 5.83 -2.72 -5.40
CA VAL A 98 4.59 -3.47 -5.21
C VAL A 98 4.66 -4.76 -6.03
N LEU A 99 4.61 -5.90 -5.35
CA LEU A 99 4.57 -7.22 -5.98
C LEU A 99 3.11 -7.70 -6.02
N PRO A 100 2.47 -7.72 -7.21
CA PRO A 100 1.14 -8.31 -7.37
C PRO A 100 1.13 -9.79 -7.00
N SER A 101 -0.03 -10.36 -6.78
CA SER A 101 -0.15 -11.80 -6.57
C SER A 101 0.50 -12.56 -7.74
N GLY A 102 1.35 -13.52 -7.40
CA GLY A 102 2.10 -14.27 -8.40
C GLY A 102 3.06 -15.25 -7.78
N TRP A 103 3.81 -15.91 -8.65
CA TRP A 103 4.85 -16.85 -8.28
C TRP A 103 6.21 -16.25 -8.61
N TYR A 104 6.89 -15.73 -7.60
CA TYR A 104 8.21 -15.12 -7.74
C TYR A 104 9.30 -16.14 -7.42
N ARG A 105 10.17 -16.37 -8.39
CA ARG A 105 11.39 -17.13 -8.19
C ARG A 105 12.53 -16.12 -8.01
N MET A 106 13.09 -16.10 -6.84
CA MET A 106 14.25 -15.28 -6.50
C MET A 106 15.41 -16.21 -6.13
N ASP A 107 16.57 -15.92 -6.63
CA ASP A 107 17.79 -16.53 -6.11
C ASP A 107 18.23 -15.88 -4.78
N GLU A 108 19.36 -16.32 -4.23
CA GLU A 108 19.85 -15.84 -2.94
C GLU A 108 20.32 -14.38 -3.03
N ASP A 109 20.96 -14.01 -4.13
CA ASP A 109 21.50 -12.66 -4.33
C ASP A 109 20.37 -11.65 -4.51
N GLU A 110 19.39 -11.93 -5.36
CA GLU A 110 18.19 -11.09 -5.55
C GLU A 110 17.43 -10.88 -4.24
N ARG A 111 17.32 -11.94 -3.43
CA ARG A 111 16.63 -11.88 -2.14
C ARG A 111 17.40 -11.05 -1.12
N SER A 112 18.73 -11.18 -1.12
CA SER A 112 19.63 -10.41 -0.27
C SER A 112 19.63 -8.93 -0.63
N ASP A 113 19.67 -8.60 -1.91
CA ASP A 113 19.64 -7.22 -2.42
C ASP A 113 18.31 -6.54 -2.08
N LEU A 114 17.20 -7.25 -2.28
CA LEU A 114 15.88 -6.74 -1.92
C LEU A 114 15.76 -6.52 -0.40
N ALA A 115 16.29 -7.45 0.41
CA ALA A 115 16.32 -7.30 1.87
C ALA A 115 17.23 -6.15 2.33
N ALA A 116 18.36 -5.95 1.68
CA ALA A 116 19.25 -4.82 1.95
C ALA A 116 18.59 -3.49 1.59
N TRP A 117 17.88 -3.43 0.46
CA TRP A 117 17.13 -2.27 0.04
C TRP A 117 16.00 -1.92 1.03
N VAL A 118 15.22 -2.92 1.50
CA VAL A 118 14.18 -2.70 2.52
C VAL A 118 14.79 -2.20 3.83
N ARG A 119 15.93 -2.77 4.28
CA ARG A 119 16.64 -2.28 5.47
C ARG A 119 17.19 -0.86 5.29
N GLY A 120 17.51 -0.47 4.06
CA GLY A 120 17.93 0.89 3.69
C GLY A 120 16.81 1.92 3.65
N GLY A 121 15.55 1.52 3.89
CA GLY A 121 14.38 2.40 3.90
C GLY A 121 13.42 2.22 2.74
N GLY A 122 13.72 1.32 1.79
CA GLY A 122 12.81 0.93 0.73
C GLY A 122 11.55 0.25 1.29
N GLN A 123 10.42 0.41 0.61
CA GLN A 123 9.14 -0.17 1.03
C GLN A 123 8.70 -1.26 0.04
N LEU A 124 8.56 -2.48 0.55
CA LEU A 124 8.06 -3.61 -0.23
C LEU A 124 6.64 -3.94 0.18
N VAL A 125 5.75 -3.99 -0.79
CA VAL A 125 4.36 -4.41 -0.63
C VAL A 125 4.15 -5.69 -1.43
N ALA A 126 3.96 -6.82 -0.76
CA ALA A 126 3.67 -8.10 -1.41
C ALA A 126 2.18 -8.43 -1.24
N VAL A 127 1.51 -8.76 -2.35
CA VAL A 127 0.07 -9.04 -2.38
C VAL A 127 -0.17 -10.53 -2.67
N GLY A 128 -1.02 -11.16 -1.86
CA GLY A 128 -1.47 -12.53 -2.08
C GLY A 128 -0.33 -13.53 -2.21
N GLY A 129 -0.28 -14.25 -3.34
CA GLY A 129 0.73 -15.28 -3.61
C GLY A 129 2.18 -14.78 -3.55
N ALA A 130 2.41 -13.48 -3.76
CA ALA A 130 3.75 -12.90 -3.67
C ALA A 130 4.37 -13.06 -2.27
N CYS A 131 3.56 -13.07 -1.22
CA CYS A 131 4.05 -13.28 0.16
C CYS A 131 4.80 -14.61 0.32
N SER A 132 4.43 -15.63 -0.48
CA SER A 132 5.05 -16.96 -0.40
C SER A 132 6.54 -16.96 -0.75
N ALA A 133 7.01 -15.96 -1.50
CA ALA A 133 8.43 -15.84 -1.85
C ALA A 133 9.32 -15.47 -0.65
N PHE A 134 8.74 -14.97 0.42
CA PHE A 134 9.43 -14.47 1.63
C PHE A 134 9.23 -15.36 2.86
N VAL A 135 8.30 -16.32 2.77
CA VAL A 135 7.98 -17.20 3.90
C VAL A 135 9.14 -18.17 4.19
N GLY A 136 9.61 -18.18 5.43
CA GLY A 136 10.71 -19.03 5.89
C GLY A 136 12.08 -18.63 5.33
N GLN A 137 12.19 -17.45 4.75
CA GLN A 137 13.45 -16.91 4.26
C GLN A 137 14.14 -16.06 5.32
N ASP A 138 15.44 -16.18 5.41
CA ASP A 138 16.24 -15.42 6.36
C ASP A 138 16.11 -13.91 6.11
N GLY A 139 15.97 -13.16 7.20
CA GLY A 139 15.86 -11.71 7.15
C GLY A 139 14.43 -11.15 6.89
N TRP A 140 13.42 -12.01 6.62
CA TRP A 140 12.06 -11.54 6.31
C TRP A 140 11.05 -11.69 7.45
N GLY A 141 11.34 -12.50 8.46
CA GLY A 141 10.48 -12.69 9.63
C GLY A 141 9.11 -13.31 9.37
N LEU A 142 8.82 -13.69 8.12
CA LEU A 142 7.57 -14.34 7.73
C LEU A 142 7.67 -15.85 7.93
N GLN A 143 6.70 -16.41 8.64
CA GLN A 143 6.62 -17.85 8.86
C GLN A 143 5.28 -18.39 8.40
N ARG A 144 5.24 -19.66 8.01
CA ARG A 144 3.97 -20.36 7.81
C ARG A 144 3.35 -20.64 9.16
N TYR A 145 2.06 -20.45 9.26
CA TYR A 145 1.32 -20.99 10.39
C TYR A 145 1.44 -22.51 10.41
N ALA A 146 1.59 -23.09 11.60
CA ALA A 146 1.37 -24.52 11.78
C ALA A 146 -0.08 -24.86 11.44
N GLU A 147 -0.33 -26.07 10.93
CA GLU A 147 -1.68 -26.48 10.49
C GLU A 147 -2.76 -26.26 11.57
N GLY A 148 -2.42 -26.48 12.84
CA GLY A 148 -3.35 -26.27 13.95
C GLY A 148 -3.68 -24.79 14.23
N GLU A 149 -2.71 -23.88 14.03
CA GLU A 149 -2.91 -22.44 14.17
C GLU A 149 -3.74 -21.89 13.01
N ARG A 150 -3.52 -22.40 11.80
CA ARG A 150 -4.32 -22.04 10.64
C ARG A 150 -5.77 -22.44 10.81
N ALA A 151 -6.04 -23.66 11.23
CA ALA A 151 -7.39 -24.14 11.50
C ALA A 151 -8.08 -23.32 12.61
N ALA A 152 -7.35 -22.88 13.63
CA ALA A 152 -7.89 -22.03 14.69
C ALA A 152 -8.23 -20.61 14.20
N ILE A 153 -7.42 -20.06 13.29
CA ILE A 153 -7.69 -18.75 12.69
C ILE A 153 -8.89 -18.83 11.75
N GLU A 154 -8.93 -19.82 10.86
CA GLU A 154 -10.07 -20.06 9.96
C GLU A 154 -11.38 -20.23 10.74
N ALA A 155 -11.36 -21.01 11.84
CA ALA A 155 -12.54 -21.16 12.70
C ALA A 155 -12.93 -19.86 13.43
N ALA A 156 -11.95 -19.04 13.81
CA ALA A 156 -12.22 -17.75 14.45
C ALA A 156 -12.78 -16.72 13.43
N GLU A 157 -12.29 -16.72 12.20
CA GLU A 157 -12.79 -15.87 11.13
C GLU A 157 -14.22 -16.26 10.74
N GLU A 158 -14.50 -17.56 10.61
CA GLU A 158 -15.84 -18.10 10.33
C GLU A 158 -16.83 -17.71 11.45
N ALA A 159 -16.45 -17.83 12.71
CA ALA A 159 -17.28 -17.43 13.84
C ALA A 159 -17.56 -15.91 13.87
N VAL A 160 -16.58 -15.09 13.50
CA VAL A 160 -16.76 -13.63 13.39
C VAL A 160 -17.71 -13.28 12.25
N GLN A 161 -17.58 -13.97 11.11
CA GLN A 161 -18.45 -13.77 9.96
C GLN A 161 -19.90 -14.18 10.28
N GLU A 162 -20.08 -15.34 10.87
CA GLU A 162 -21.41 -15.83 11.29
C GLU A 162 -22.10 -14.87 12.28
N ALA A 163 -21.34 -14.34 13.25
CA ALA A 163 -21.85 -13.35 14.20
C ALA A 163 -22.16 -11.98 13.54
N ALA A 164 -21.45 -11.61 12.47
CA ALA A 164 -21.74 -10.43 11.70
C ALA A 164 -23.01 -10.60 10.86
N ASP A 165 -23.19 -11.77 10.24
CA ASP A 165 -24.35 -12.11 9.44
C ASP A 165 -25.63 -12.19 10.28
N GLU A 166 -25.55 -12.79 11.47
CA GLU A 166 -26.65 -12.79 12.44
C GLU A 166 -27.05 -11.39 12.88
N ARG A 167 -26.07 -10.51 13.16
CA ARG A 167 -26.33 -9.09 13.50
C ARG A 167 -27.01 -8.35 12.35
N ASN A 168 -26.50 -8.51 11.15
CA ASN A 168 -27.05 -7.87 9.95
C ASN A 168 -28.47 -8.36 9.67
N ALA A 169 -28.73 -9.65 9.82
CA ALA A 169 -30.09 -10.25 9.70
C ALA A 169 -31.05 -9.71 10.77
N HIS A 170 -30.59 -9.61 12.02
CA HIS A 170 -31.37 -9.04 13.11
C HIS A 170 -31.71 -7.57 12.90
N ASP A 171 -30.72 -6.76 12.51
CA ASP A 171 -30.90 -5.32 12.26
C ASP A 171 -31.84 -5.06 11.09
N ARG A 172 -31.75 -5.86 10.03
CA ARG A 172 -32.68 -5.78 8.88
C ARG A 172 -34.10 -6.17 9.25
N ALA A 173 -34.27 -7.25 10.04
CA ALA A 173 -35.56 -7.66 10.53
C ALA A 173 -36.20 -6.60 11.44
N ALA A 174 -35.40 -5.94 12.30
CA ALA A 174 -35.86 -4.84 13.14
C ALA A 174 -36.30 -3.61 12.34
N GLN A 175 -35.75 -3.42 11.13
CA GLN A 175 -36.13 -2.36 10.19
C GLN A 175 -37.25 -2.75 9.22
N GLY A 176 -37.79 -3.99 9.33
CA GLY A 176 -38.82 -4.49 8.43
C GLY A 176 -38.36 -4.72 7.00
N LEU A 177 -37.06 -4.94 6.80
CA LEU A 177 -36.46 -5.21 5.50
C LEU A 177 -36.34 -6.70 5.22
N ASP A 178 -36.63 -7.10 3.98
CA ASP A 178 -36.42 -8.47 3.54
C ASP A 178 -34.92 -8.90 3.66
N PRO A 179 -34.65 -10.22 3.80
CA PRO A 179 -33.29 -10.74 3.72
C PRO A 179 -32.62 -10.31 2.43
N LEU A 180 -31.28 -10.11 2.49
CA LEU A 180 -30.51 -9.77 1.30
C LEU A 180 -30.65 -10.87 0.24
N PRO A 181 -30.85 -10.50 -1.04
CA PRO A 181 -30.79 -11.45 -2.14
C PRO A 181 -29.45 -12.19 -2.13
N PHE A 182 -29.45 -13.47 -2.53
CA PHE A 182 -28.25 -14.31 -2.57
C PHE A 182 -27.05 -13.67 -3.28
N THR A 183 -27.30 -12.93 -4.35
CA THR A 183 -26.27 -12.18 -5.11
C THR A 183 -25.59 -11.06 -4.32
N ASP A 184 -26.26 -10.50 -3.31
CA ASP A 184 -25.70 -9.44 -2.48
C ASP A 184 -24.98 -10.03 -1.25
N GLN A 185 -25.38 -11.21 -0.80
CA GLN A 185 -24.66 -11.99 0.23
C GLN A 185 -23.29 -12.45 -0.31
N ASP A 186 -23.23 -12.95 -1.55
CA ASP A 186 -21.98 -13.33 -2.21
C ASP A 186 -21.04 -12.13 -2.43
N ARG A 187 -21.59 -10.95 -2.73
CA ARG A 187 -20.80 -9.73 -2.93
C ARG A 187 -20.20 -9.22 -1.62
N ASP A 188 -20.90 -9.35 -0.50
CA ASP A 188 -20.38 -8.95 0.80
C ASP A 188 -19.30 -9.92 1.30
N GLY A 189 -19.40 -11.21 0.99
CA GLY A 189 -18.33 -12.20 1.23
C GLY A 189 -17.03 -11.90 0.46
N LEU A 190 -17.15 -11.37 -0.76
CA LEU A 190 -15.98 -10.98 -1.58
C LEU A 190 -15.27 -9.69 -1.12
N ARG A 191 -15.86 -8.91 -0.22
CA ARG A 191 -15.27 -7.66 0.27
C ARG A 191 -14.10 -7.84 1.23
N TYR A 192 -13.92 -9.01 1.81
CA TYR A 192 -12.97 -9.24 2.90
C TYR A 192 -11.77 -10.11 2.52
N ASP A 193 -11.71 -10.61 1.29
CA ASP A 193 -10.62 -11.48 0.84
C ASP A 193 -9.54 -10.64 0.10
N LEU A 194 -8.84 -9.79 0.85
CA LEU A 194 -7.64 -9.08 0.39
C LEU A 194 -6.41 -9.61 1.13
N PRO A 195 -5.88 -10.78 0.73
CA PRO A 195 -4.64 -11.26 1.32
C PRO A 195 -3.48 -10.38 0.85
N GLY A 196 -2.90 -9.64 1.76
CA GLY A 196 -1.74 -8.79 1.50
C GLY A 196 -0.89 -8.60 2.74
N ALA A 197 0.40 -8.36 2.54
CA ALA A 197 1.32 -8.03 3.61
C ALA A 197 2.13 -6.78 3.24
N ILE A 198 2.22 -5.85 4.18
CA ILE A 198 3.07 -4.65 4.08
C ILE A 198 4.26 -4.88 4.99
N PHE A 199 5.46 -4.86 4.40
CA PHE A 199 6.71 -5.02 5.13
C PHE A 199 7.32 -3.64 5.42
N ARG A 200 7.61 -3.41 6.68
CA ARG A 200 8.44 -2.30 7.15
C ARG A 200 9.64 -2.88 7.88
N ALA A 201 10.85 -2.55 7.45
CA ALA A 201 12.02 -2.88 8.25
C ALA A 201 11.94 -2.11 9.58
N ALA A 202 12.12 -2.82 10.69
CA ALA A 202 12.39 -2.16 11.96
C ALA A 202 13.81 -1.58 11.87
N VAL A 203 13.94 -0.28 12.06
CA VAL A 203 15.21 0.44 12.17
C VAL A 203 15.79 0.19 13.54
#